data_b02e0ac9412208f10d970bcf72cea1c4
#
_entry.id   b02e0ac9412208f10d970bcf72cea1c4
#
_cell.length_a   1.000
_cell.length_b   1.000
_cell.length_c   1.000
_cell.angle_alpha   90.00
_cell.angle_beta   90.00
_cell.angle_gamma   90.00
#
_symmetry.space_group_name_H-M   'P 1'
#
loop_
_entity.id
_entity.type
_entity.pdbx_description
1 polymer ?
#
loop_
_entity_poly.entity_id
_entity_poly.type
_entity_poly.pdbx_seq_one_letter_code
_entity_poly.pdbx_strand_id
1 'polypeptide(L)'
;MGTTAQLVPTELLPEALAALAKQMEQDDLDPSLTQSIVKDLLTDPGKEGYKAAGPLKARAVQIRTESMAPPTATVVNGNVRTVIALVGTSGAGKTTAAAKLAAHFVAQDKRVALISTDTDRVGGLEQIRAYGSILNLSVDLAYTADEMREAMQNRRDADLIIVDTAGISPIDEVQKEILKELLREAAPNEIHLVLSAPTGLRQMRDAIQGFKDVGVDRLLFTRLDETNRYGAACSVAIESSISVSYLTNSRMVPGDIYATEPATLSKALFVRTLNGTAGS
;
A
#
# COMPACT_ATOMS: atom_id res chain seq x y z
N MET A 1 0.02 -29.97 12.01
CA MET A 1 -0.12 -30.95 10.93
C MET A 1 -0.75 -30.21 9.76
N GLY A 2 0.07 -29.74 8.83
CA GLY A 2 -0.41 -29.02 7.65
C GLY A 2 -1.01 -30.00 6.66
N THR A 3 -2.30 -29.85 6.39
CA THR A 3 -2.97 -30.57 5.32
C THR A 3 -2.38 -30.03 4.01
N THR A 4 -1.57 -30.84 3.35
CA THR A 4 -1.10 -30.58 1.99
C THR A 4 -2.35 -30.49 1.12
N ALA A 5 -2.79 -29.28 0.79
CA ALA A 5 -3.89 -29.08 -0.15
C ALA A 5 -3.47 -29.76 -1.46
N GLN A 6 -4.18 -30.80 -1.86
CA GLN A 6 -3.97 -31.47 -3.13
C GLN A 6 -4.20 -30.43 -4.24
N LEU A 7 -3.12 -30.06 -4.94
CA LEU A 7 -3.18 -29.15 -6.07
C LEU A 7 -4.13 -29.73 -7.12
N VAL A 8 -5.15 -28.99 -7.51
CA VAL A 8 -6.02 -29.40 -8.63
C VAL A 8 -5.22 -29.26 -9.92
N PRO A 9 -4.91 -30.34 -10.63
CA PRO A 9 -4.16 -30.26 -11.88
C PRO A 9 -4.91 -29.38 -12.88
N THR A 10 -4.24 -28.40 -13.46
CA THR A 10 -4.82 -27.43 -14.39
C THR A 10 -5.45 -28.13 -15.62
N GLU A 11 -4.92 -29.30 -15.96
CA GLU A 11 -5.40 -30.17 -17.09
C GLU A 11 -6.80 -30.75 -16.85
N LEU A 12 -7.26 -30.83 -15.62
CA LEU A 12 -8.58 -31.34 -15.26
C LEU A 12 -9.64 -30.22 -15.09
N LEU A 13 -9.24 -28.96 -15.26
CA LEU A 13 -10.12 -27.81 -15.11
C LEU A 13 -10.92 -27.54 -16.39
N PRO A 14 -12.15 -27.03 -16.31
CA PRO A 14 -12.83 -26.43 -17.46
C PRO A 14 -11.95 -25.38 -18.13
N GLU A 15 -11.96 -25.30 -19.44
CA GLU A 15 -11.07 -24.46 -20.26
C GLU A 15 -10.99 -22.99 -19.75
N ALA A 16 -12.14 -22.38 -19.47
CA ALA A 16 -12.22 -21.01 -18.97
C ALA A 16 -11.53 -20.84 -17.60
N LEU A 17 -11.64 -21.83 -16.72
CA LEU A 17 -11.04 -21.82 -15.39
C LEU A 17 -9.54 -22.08 -15.46
N ALA A 18 -9.09 -22.97 -16.33
CA ALA A 18 -7.67 -23.21 -16.60
C ALA A 18 -7.00 -21.94 -17.16
N ALA A 19 -7.65 -21.26 -18.10
CA ALA A 19 -7.16 -19.99 -18.64
C ALA A 19 -7.07 -18.90 -17.57
N LEU A 20 -8.04 -18.82 -16.65
CA LEU A 20 -8.04 -17.89 -15.53
C LEU A 20 -6.90 -18.19 -14.54
N ALA A 21 -6.70 -19.46 -14.17
CA ALA A 21 -5.61 -19.89 -13.31
C ALA A 21 -4.25 -19.50 -13.89
N LYS A 22 -4.03 -19.79 -15.17
CA LYS A 22 -2.82 -19.41 -15.90
C LYS A 22 -2.61 -17.89 -15.93
N GLN A 23 -3.68 -17.10 -16.11
CA GLN A 23 -3.59 -15.64 -16.05
C GLN A 23 -3.15 -15.19 -14.67
N MET A 24 -3.72 -15.70 -13.58
CA MET A 24 -3.36 -15.36 -12.21
C MET A 24 -1.89 -15.66 -11.91
N GLU A 25 -1.37 -16.80 -12.37
CA GLU A 25 0.04 -17.16 -12.26
C GLU A 25 0.94 -16.20 -13.04
N GLN A 26 0.56 -15.82 -14.26
CA GLN A 26 1.29 -14.85 -15.08
C GLN A 26 1.30 -13.45 -14.49
N ASP A 27 0.32 -13.12 -13.68
CA ASP A 27 0.21 -11.85 -12.96
C ASP A 27 0.87 -11.89 -11.58
N ASP A 28 1.69 -12.92 -11.30
CA ASP A 28 2.47 -13.12 -10.07
C ASP A 28 1.61 -13.28 -8.81
N LEU A 29 0.37 -13.80 -8.94
CA LEU A 29 -0.41 -14.18 -7.77
C LEU A 29 0.20 -15.41 -7.09
N ASP A 30 0.16 -15.45 -5.76
CA ASP A 30 0.65 -16.61 -5.02
C ASP A 30 -0.03 -17.92 -5.49
N PRO A 31 0.73 -18.99 -5.73
CA PRO A 31 0.16 -20.26 -6.22
C PRO A 31 -0.90 -20.85 -5.28
N SER A 32 -0.74 -20.71 -3.96
CA SER A 32 -1.72 -21.22 -3.00
C SER A 32 -3.02 -20.42 -3.03
N LEU A 33 -2.94 -19.11 -3.25
CA LEU A 33 -4.12 -18.27 -3.46
C LEU A 33 -4.79 -18.57 -4.79
N THR A 34 -4.02 -18.79 -5.86
CA THR A 34 -4.58 -19.23 -7.15
C THR A 34 -5.38 -20.51 -6.98
N GLN A 35 -4.85 -21.52 -6.30
CA GLN A 35 -5.52 -22.79 -6.02
C GLN A 35 -6.77 -22.60 -5.15
N SER A 36 -6.73 -21.73 -4.15
CA SER A 36 -7.90 -21.40 -3.33
C SER A 36 -9.01 -20.78 -4.16
N ILE A 37 -8.69 -19.82 -5.07
CA ILE A 37 -9.68 -19.22 -5.97
C ILE A 37 -10.31 -20.28 -6.88
N VAL A 38 -9.48 -21.11 -7.47
CA VAL A 38 -9.95 -22.19 -8.36
C VAL A 38 -10.92 -23.12 -7.62
N LYS A 39 -10.56 -23.52 -6.39
CA LYS A 39 -11.41 -24.37 -5.55
C LYS A 39 -12.75 -23.69 -5.20
N ASP A 40 -12.70 -22.42 -4.81
CA ASP A 40 -13.89 -21.64 -4.46
C ASP A 40 -14.83 -21.53 -5.67
N LEU A 41 -14.28 -21.27 -6.88
CA LEU A 41 -15.06 -21.21 -8.11
C LEU A 41 -15.65 -22.58 -8.53
N LEU A 42 -14.93 -23.68 -8.30
CA LEU A 42 -15.44 -25.03 -8.58
C LEU A 42 -16.61 -25.42 -7.66
N THR A 43 -16.63 -24.92 -6.44
CA THR A 43 -17.65 -25.22 -5.43
C THR A 43 -18.77 -24.19 -5.37
N ASP A 44 -18.65 -23.08 -6.12
CA ASP A 44 -19.65 -22.00 -6.13
C ASP A 44 -20.99 -22.51 -6.70
N PRO A 45 -22.13 -22.22 -6.02
CA PRO A 45 -23.46 -22.60 -6.51
C PRO A 45 -23.83 -22.04 -7.88
N GLY A 46 -23.23 -20.90 -8.27
CA GLY A 46 -23.43 -20.22 -9.55
C GLY A 46 -22.59 -20.76 -10.70
N LYS A 47 -21.80 -21.82 -10.51
CA LYS A 47 -20.81 -22.35 -11.47
C LYS A 47 -21.36 -22.69 -12.88
N GLU A 48 -22.66 -22.98 -13.00
CA GLU A 48 -23.27 -23.24 -14.30
C GLU A 48 -23.22 -22.03 -15.26
N GLY A 49 -23.11 -20.81 -14.71
CA GLY A 49 -22.92 -19.57 -15.47
C GLY A 49 -21.48 -19.30 -15.94
N TYR A 50 -20.50 -20.07 -15.46
CA TYR A 50 -19.06 -19.81 -15.71
C TYR A 50 -18.52 -20.37 -17.03
N LYS A 51 -19.41 -20.59 -18.03
CA LYS A 51 -18.99 -20.97 -19.37
C LYS A 51 -18.24 -19.88 -20.13
N ALA A 52 -18.37 -18.63 -19.71
CA ALA A 52 -17.71 -17.46 -20.28
C ALA A 52 -16.72 -16.84 -19.29
N ALA A 53 -15.61 -16.31 -19.82
CA ALA A 53 -14.53 -15.71 -19.01
C ALA A 53 -14.98 -14.49 -18.18
N GLY A 54 -15.95 -13.71 -18.66
CA GLY A 54 -16.42 -12.49 -17.99
C GLY A 54 -17.05 -12.76 -16.61
N PRO A 55 -18.13 -13.57 -16.51
CA PRO A 55 -18.74 -13.93 -15.24
C PRO A 55 -17.78 -14.61 -14.27
N LEU A 56 -16.88 -15.46 -14.78
CA LEU A 56 -15.87 -16.14 -13.98
C LEU A 56 -14.89 -15.16 -13.35
N LYS A 57 -14.38 -14.19 -14.11
CA LYS A 57 -13.51 -13.13 -13.60
C LYS A 57 -14.21 -12.23 -12.57
N ALA A 58 -15.46 -11.85 -12.82
CA ALA A 58 -16.25 -11.06 -11.91
C ALA A 58 -16.41 -11.74 -10.54
N ARG A 59 -16.69 -13.04 -10.55
CA ARG A 59 -16.80 -13.82 -9.32
C ARG A 59 -15.46 -13.99 -8.60
N ALA A 60 -14.37 -14.22 -9.33
CA ALA A 60 -13.03 -14.27 -8.76
C ALA A 60 -12.65 -12.94 -8.09
N VAL A 61 -12.99 -11.79 -8.71
CA VAL A 61 -12.82 -10.45 -8.10
C VAL A 61 -13.59 -10.34 -6.79
N GLN A 62 -14.85 -10.76 -6.79
CA GLN A 62 -15.70 -10.71 -5.59
C GLN A 62 -15.13 -11.55 -4.46
N ILE A 63 -14.78 -12.82 -4.70
CA ILE A 63 -14.17 -13.72 -3.71
C ILE A 63 -12.91 -13.11 -3.11
N ARG A 64 -12.06 -12.48 -3.92
CA ARG A 64 -10.82 -11.85 -3.44
C ARG A 64 -11.07 -10.57 -2.67
N THR A 65 -12.03 -9.78 -3.10
CA THR A 65 -12.43 -8.58 -2.36
C THR A 65 -12.94 -8.93 -0.96
N GLU A 66 -13.73 -9.98 -0.85
CA GLU A 66 -14.26 -10.48 0.42
C GLU A 66 -13.17 -11.07 1.34
N SER A 67 -12.02 -11.48 0.76
CA SER A 67 -10.88 -12.03 1.49
C SER A 67 -9.87 -10.98 1.97
N MET A 68 -9.95 -9.74 1.48
CA MET A 68 -9.10 -8.63 1.90
C MET A 68 -9.70 -7.93 3.12
N ALA A 69 -8.82 -7.39 4.00
CA ALA A 69 -9.29 -6.46 5.01
C ALA A 69 -9.98 -5.26 4.35
N PRO A 70 -11.08 -4.73 4.91
CA PRO A 70 -11.74 -3.57 4.35
C PRO A 70 -10.75 -2.42 4.16
N PRO A 71 -10.71 -1.76 2.99
CA PRO A 71 -9.82 -0.65 2.76
C PRO A 71 -10.19 0.51 3.69
N THR A 72 -9.17 1.20 4.18
CA THR A 72 -9.38 2.27 5.16
C THR A 72 -8.47 3.44 4.83
N ALA A 73 -9.02 4.47 4.20
CA ALA A 73 -8.34 5.74 4.02
C ALA A 73 -8.28 6.54 5.33
N THR A 74 -7.29 7.40 5.46
CA THR A 74 -7.17 8.30 6.60
C THR A 74 -8.31 9.31 6.63
N VAL A 75 -8.85 9.57 7.81
CA VAL A 75 -9.89 10.58 8.04
C VAL A 75 -9.30 11.71 8.88
N VAL A 76 -9.30 12.94 8.33
CA VAL A 76 -8.85 14.15 9.01
C VAL A 76 -10.06 15.02 9.35
N ASN A 77 -10.50 14.97 10.61
CA ASN A 77 -11.75 15.63 11.05
C ASN A 77 -11.56 17.10 11.46
N GLY A 78 -10.32 17.61 11.54
CA GLY A 78 -10.03 18.99 11.94
C GLY A 78 -10.20 19.33 13.43
N ASN A 79 -10.87 18.49 14.22
CA ASN A 79 -11.05 18.70 15.66
C ASN A 79 -9.88 18.15 16.50
N VAL A 80 -9.19 17.15 15.98
CA VAL A 80 -8.02 16.53 16.58
C VAL A 80 -6.98 16.38 15.49
N ARG A 81 -5.75 16.75 15.80
CA ARG A 81 -4.61 16.58 14.89
C ARG A 81 -4.41 15.10 14.57
N THR A 82 -4.31 14.79 13.30
CA THR A 82 -3.99 13.44 12.80
C THR A 82 -2.49 13.39 12.46
N VAL A 83 -1.83 12.30 12.78
CA VAL A 83 -0.43 12.05 12.45
C VAL A 83 -0.32 10.73 11.69
N ILE A 84 0.24 10.77 10.49
CA ILE A 84 0.53 9.60 9.65
C ILE A 84 2.03 9.43 9.55
N ALA A 85 2.55 8.24 9.78
CA ALA A 85 3.93 7.90 9.49
C ALA A 85 4.02 6.96 8.28
N LEU A 86 4.90 7.26 7.33
CA LEU A 86 5.21 6.41 6.19
C LEU A 86 6.51 5.67 6.46
N VAL A 87 6.44 4.35 6.57
CA VAL A 87 7.59 3.47 6.80
C VAL A 87 7.81 2.52 5.62
N GLY A 88 9.00 1.93 5.50
CA GLY A 88 9.28 0.96 4.45
C GLY A 88 10.71 1.01 3.94
N THR A 89 11.03 0.15 2.99
CA THR A 89 12.38 0.01 2.43
C THR A 89 12.81 1.24 1.62
N SER A 90 14.14 1.35 1.40
CA SER A 90 14.67 2.38 0.50
C SER A 90 14.09 2.18 -0.91
N GLY A 91 13.74 3.29 -1.57
CA GLY A 91 13.17 3.26 -2.91
C GLY A 91 11.69 2.85 -3.01
N ALA A 92 11.01 2.56 -1.90
CA ALA A 92 9.59 2.21 -1.91
C ALA A 92 8.65 3.37 -2.33
N GLY A 93 9.15 4.60 -2.40
CA GLY A 93 8.38 5.77 -2.83
C GLY A 93 7.74 6.57 -1.69
N LYS A 94 8.24 6.44 -0.45
CA LYS A 94 7.69 7.12 0.75
C LYS A 94 7.60 8.63 0.60
N THR A 95 8.70 9.30 0.24
CA THR A 95 8.75 10.76 0.07
C THR A 95 7.78 11.26 -0.99
N THR A 96 7.67 10.55 -2.12
CA THR A 96 6.69 10.88 -3.16
C THR A 96 5.25 10.63 -2.68
N ALA A 97 5.01 9.56 -1.94
CA ALA A 97 3.70 9.27 -1.35
C ALA A 97 3.34 10.32 -0.28
N ALA A 98 4.30 10.75 0.56
CA ALA A 98 4.11 11.82 1.52
C ALA A 98 3.66 13.13 0.84
N ALA A 99 4.34 13.52 -0.23
CA ALA A 99 3.99 14.72 -1.00
C ALA A 99 2.61 14.61 -1.66
N LYS A 100 2.25 13.44 -2.19
CA LYS A 100 0.93 13.20 -2.78
C LYS A 100 -0.19 13.22 -1.73
N LEU A 101 0.02 12.58 -0.59
CA LEU A 101 -0.92 12.65 0.54
C LEU A 101 -1.09 14.09 1.02
N ALA A 102 0.01 14.83 1.15
CA ALA A 102 -0.04 16.24 1.53
C ALA A 102 -0.88 17.05 0.54
N ALA A 103 -0.64 16.90 -0.77
CA ALA A 103 -1.42 17.57 -1.81
C ALA A 103 -2.91 17.19 -1.76
N HIS A 104 -3.21 15.90 -1.55
CA HIS A 104 -4.57 15.39 -1.43
C HIS A 104 -5.35 16.06 -0.29
N PHE A 105 -4.73 16.24 0.88
CA PHE A 105 -5.39 16.86 2.02
C PHE A 105 -5.39 18.39 1.97
N VAL A 106 -4.38 19.02 1.36
CA VAL A 106 -4.39 20.45 1.06
C VAL A 106 -5.56 20.81 0.13
N ALA A 107 -5.84 19.97 -0.88
CA ALA A 107 -7.00 20.15 -1.76
C ALA A 107 -8.36 20.00 -1.04
N GLN A 108 -8.36 19.49 0.19
CA GLN A 108 -9.52 19.41 1.09
C GLN A 108 -9.50 20.50 2.17
N ASP A 109 -8.74 21.59 1.95
CA ASP A 109 -8.59 22.73 2.86
C ASP A 109 -8.04 22.34 4.25
N LYS A 110 -7.23 21.26 4.36
CA LYS A 110 -6.56 20.88 5.60
C LYS A 110 -5.20 21.57 5.74
N ARG A 111 -4.88 22.00 6.95
CA ARG A 111 -3.54 22.50 7.29
C ARG A 111 -2.62 21.30 7.47
N VAL A 112 -1.72 21.11 6.52
CA VAL A 112 -0.80 19.97 6.46
C VAL A 112 0.62 20.42 6.76
N ALA A 113 1.36 19.63 7.53
CA ALA A 113 2.80 19.77 7.72
C ALA A 113 3.52 18.47 7.36
N LEU A 114 4.75 18.60 6.86
CA LEU A 114 5.63 17.49 6.57
C LEU A 114 6.79 17.48 7.58
N ILE A 115 7.10 16.30 8.11
CA ILE A 115 8.33 16.09 8.91
C ILE A 115 9.11 14.97 8.20
N SER A 116 10.38 15.21 7.86
CA SER A 116 11.23 14.19 7.26
C SER A 116 12.32 13.75 8.22
N THR A 117 12.58 12.43 8.23
CA THR A 117 13.71 11.84 8.97
C THR A 117 14.77 11.26 8.03
N ASP A 118 14.62 11.44 6.70
CA ASP A 118 15.53 10.90 5.69
C ASP A 118 16.72 11.85 5.46
N THR A 119 17.83 11.57 6.17
CA THR A 119 19.07 12.33 6.06
C THR A 119 20.11 11.72 5.16
N ASP A 120 20.06 10.40 5.03
CA ASP A 120 21.17 9.64 4.46
C ASP A 120 21.12 9.59 2.94
N ARG A 121 19.95 9.93 2.38
CA ARG A 121 19.75 9.90 0.94
C ARG A 121 20.17 11.22 0.30
N VAL A 122 21.26 11.20 -0.46
CA VAL A 122 21.66 12.34 -1.30
C VAL A 122 20.47 12.77 -2.17
N GLY A 123 20.03 14.03 -2.04
CA GLY A 123 18.89 14.57 -2.78
C GLY A 123 17.52 14.30 -2.15
N GLY A 124 17.39 13.50 -1.09
CA GLY A 124 16.10 13.24 -0.41
C GLY A 124 15.55 14.50 0.26
N LEU A 125 16.42 15.24 0.92
CA LEU A 125 16.09 16.50 1.57
C LEU A 125 15.67 17.57 0.57
N GLU A 126 16.41 17.73 -0.52
CA GLU A 126 16.07 18.65 -1.60
C GLU A 126 14.72 18.29 -2.22
N GLN A 127 14.45 17.00 -2.39
CA GLN A 127 13.19 16.52 -2.94
C GLN A 127 12.00 16.88 -2.04
N ILE A 128 12.06 16.60 -0.74
CA ILE A 128 10.93 16.90 0.17
C ILE A 128 10.73 18.42 0.31
N ARG A 129 11.81 19.21 0.34
CA ARG A 129 11.74 20.69 0.37
C ARG A 129 11.15 21.24 -0.93
N ALA A 130 11.50 20.69 -2.09
CA ALA A 130 10.91 21.08 -3.36
C ALA A 130 9.40 20.83 -3.37
N TYR A 131 8.95 19.67 -2.88
CA TYR A 131 7.52 19.39 -2.73
C TYR A 131 6.84 20.34 -1.73
N GLY A 132 7.47 20.61 -0.59
CA GLY A 132 6.98 21.61 0.36
C GLY A 132 6.79 22.97 -0.29
N SER A 133 7.77 23.43 -1.08
CA SER A 133 7.69 24.71 -1.80
C SER A 133 6.56 24.72 -2.84
N ILE A 134 6.40 23.67 -3.63
CA ILE A 134 5.33 23.54 -4.64
C ILE A 134 3.94 23.59 -3.98
N LEU A 135 3.79 22.94 -2.83
CA LEU A 135 2.52 22.82 -2.10
C LEU A 135 2.31 23.95 -1.07
N ASN A 136 3.28 24.89 -0.95
CA ASN A 136 3.30 25.93 0.07
C ASN A 136 3.15 25.37 1.50
N LEU A 137 3.87 24.28 1.79
CA LEU A 137 3.85 23.59 3.07
C LEU A 137 5.15 23.77 3.83
N SER A 138 5.03 23.79 5.16
CA SER A 138 6.18 23.71 6.04
C SER A 138 6.77 22.30 6.03
N VAL A 139 8.10 22.21 5.96
CA VAL A 139 8.86 20.96 6.06
C VAL A 139 9.84 21.10 7.22
N ASP A 140 9.67 20.27 8.23
CA ASP A 140 10.62 20.15 9.35
C ASP A 140 11.49 18.90 9.15
N LEU A 141 12.64 18.92 9.80
CA LEU A 141 13.57 17.80 9.82
C LEU A 141 13.69 17.30 11.26
N ALA A 142 13.75 15.99 11.43
CA ALA A 142 13.90 15.39 12.74
C ALA A 142 14.75 14.10 12.64
N TYR A 143 15.95 14.13 13.14
CA TYR A 143 16.93 13.04 13.09
C TYR A 143 17.04 12.30 14.41
N THR A 144 16.63 12.97 15.48
CA THR A 144 16.64 12.45 16.85
C THR A 144 15.25 12.53 17.46
N ALA A 145 15.03 11.78 18.54
CA ALA A 145 13.79 11.81 19.30
C ALA A 145 13.46 13.23 19.82
N ASP A 146 14.49 13.97 20.26
CA ASP A 146 14.30 15.35 20.77
C ASP A 146 13.89 16.30 19.64
N GLU A 147 14.53 16.23 18.47
CA GLU A 147 14.15 17.02 17.29
C GLU A 147 12.74 16.65 16.79
N MET A 148 12.36 15.37 16.83
CA MET A 148 11.00 14.94 16.50
C MET A 148 9.99 15.56 17.45
N ARG A 149 10.26 15.55 18.76
CA ARG A 149 9.40 16.18 19.77
C ARG A 149 9.25 17.68 19.53
N GLU A 150 10.34 18.37 19.20
CA GLU A 150 10.33 19.79 18.85
C GLU A 150 9.52 20.06 17.58
N ALA A 151 9.76 19.32 16.50
CA ALA A 151 9.02 19.44 15.25
C ALA A 151 7.51 19.23 15.46
N MET A 152 7.12 18.21 16.24
CA MET A 152 5.72 17.95 16.59
C MET A 152 5.09 19.09 17.41
N GLN A 153 5.87 19.74 18.27
CA GLN A 153 5.42 20.90 19.04
C GLN A 153 5.27 22.14 18.16
N ASN A 154 6.16 22.36 17.21
CA ASN A 154 6.13 23.49 16.29
C ASN A 154 4.94 23.44 15.32
N ARG A 155 4.33 22.25 15.12
CA ARG A 155 3.19 22.02 14.21
C ARG A 155 1.88 21.70 14.95
N ARG A 156 1.67 22.32 16.11
CA ARG A 156 0.43 22.12 16.91
C ARG A 156 -0.84 22.61 16.22
N ASP A 157 -0.71 23.53 15.30
CA ASP A 157 -1.80 24.11 14.52
C ASP A 157 -2.17 23.30 13.26
N ALA A 158 -1.36 22.30 12.89
CA ALA A 158 -1.67 21.43 11.75
C ALA A 158 -2.85 20.49 12.06
N ASP A 159 -3.73 20.31 11.08
CA ASP A 159 -4.79 19.30 11.11
C ASP A 159 -4.23 17.91 10.80
N LEU A 160 -3.18 17.87 9.96
CA LEU A 160 -2.48 16.64 9.57
C LEU A 160 -0.96 16.87 9.59
N ILE A 161 -0.24 15.95 10.23
CA ILE A 161 1.20 15.83 10.09
C ILE A 161 1.53 14.53 9.37
N ILE A 162 2.36 14.60 8.34
CA ILE A 162 2.86 13.42 7.62
C ILE A 162 4.35 13.29 7.90
N VAL A 163 4.74 12.18 8.51
CA VAL A 163 6.13 11.84 8.81
C VAL A 163 6.67 10.94 7.70
N ASP A 164 7.58 11.50 6.89
CA ASP A 164 8.34 10.78 5.85
C ASP A 164 9.60 10.19 6.48
N THR A 165 9.63 8.87 6.70
CA THR A 165 10.77 8.25 7.37
C THR A 165 11.87 7.84 6.39
N ALA A 166 13.09 7.73 6.88
CA ALA A 166 14.21 7.12 6.14
C ALA A 166 13.85 5.71 5.66
N GLY A 167 14.41 5.32 4.52
CA GLY A 167 14.25 3.97 3.99
C GLY A 167 15.22 3.02 4.68
N ILE A 168 14.70 2.06 5.43
CA ILE A 168 15.51 1.10 6.19
C ILE A 168 15.36 -0.32 5.65
N SER A 169 16.38 -1.13 5.91
CA SER A 169 16.29 -2.57 5.63
C SER A 169 15.38 -3.26 6.65
N PRO A 170 14.48 -4.16 6.23
CA PRO A 170 13.58 -4.88 7.15
C PRO A 170 14.31 -5.81 8.12
N ILE A 171 15.59 -6.12 7.86
CA ILE A 171 16.44 -6.98 8.70
C ILE A 171 17.46 -6.20 9.54
N ASP A 172 17.50 -4.86 9.43
CA ASP A 172 18.41 -4.01 10.19
C ASP A 172 17.77 -3.60 11.52
N GLU A 173 18.04 -4.34 12.57
CA GLU A 173 17.46 -4.12 13.89
C GLU A 173 17.87 -2.76 14.48
N VAL A 174 19.09 -2.27 14.19
CA VAL A 174 19.57 -0.99 14.72
C VAL A 174 18.76 0.16 14.14
N GLN A 175 18.61 0.19 12.81
CA GLN A 175 17.80 1.21 12.14
C GLN A 175 16.31 1.12 12.54
N LYS A 176 15.78 -0.08 12.77
CA LYS A 176 14.42 -0.27 13.27
C LYS A 176 14.21 0.32 14.68
N GLU A 177 15.17 0.13 15.59
CA GLU A 177 15.07 0.73 16.93
C GLU A 177 15.11 2.26 16.87
N ILE A 178 15.99 2.85 16.05
CA ILE A 178 16.01 4.32 15.82
C ILE A 178 14.65 4.77 15.27
N LEU A 179 14.11 4.07 14.28
CA LEU A 179 12.78 4.38 13.73
C LEU A 179 11.70 4.33 14.81
N LYS A 180 11.70 3.30 15.67
CA LYS A 180 10.73 3.17 16.77
C LYS A 180 10.83 4.30 17.78
N GLU A 181 12.04 4.78 18.07
CA GLU A 181 12.24 5.93 18.95
C GLU A 181 11.63 7.20 18.34
N LEU A 182 11.87 7.47 17.06
CA LEU A 182 11.28 8.60 16.35
C LEU A 182 9.75 8.50 16.31
N LEU A 183 9.20 7.32 16.01
CA LEU A 183 7.76 7.09 15.98
C LEU A 183 7.11 7.24 17.36
N ARG A 184 7.81 6.88 18.43
CA ARG A 184 7.30 7.06 19.79
C ARG A 184 7.08 8.53 20.13
N GLU A 185 7.99 9.42 19.69
CA GLU A 185 7.84 10.87 19.85
C GLU A 185 6.83 11.50 18.89
N ALA A 186 6.75 11.00 17.65
CA ALA A 186 5.75 11.42 16.67
C ALA A 186 4.33 11.01 17.09
N ALA A 187 4.18 9.92 17.84
CA ALA A 187 2.92 9.33 18.29
C ALA A 187 1.87 9.24 17.15
N PRO A 188 2.19 8.55 16.02
CA PRO A 188 1.31 8.51 14.87
C PRO A 188 -0.02 7.81 15.21
N ASN A 189 -1.11 8.32 14.62
CA ASN A 189 -2.41 7.66 14.66
C ASN A 189 -2.46 6.48 13.69
N GLU A 190 -1.67 6.56 12.61
CA GLU A 190 -1.59 5.52 11.59
C GLU A 190 -0.15 5.39 11.09
N ILE A 191 0.33 4.14 10.97
CA ILE A 191 1.63 3.80 10.37
C ILE A 191 1.36 3.04 9.07
N HIS A 192 1.73 3.64 7.94
CA HIS A 192 1.55 3.05 6.63
C HIS A 192 2.86 2.45 6.13
N LEU A 193 2.87 1.13 5.89
CA LEU A 193 3.96 0.46 5.20
C LEU A 193 3.84 0.70 3.70
N VAL A 194 4.80 1.42 3.16
CA VAL A 194 4.87 1.72 1.73
C VAL A 194 5.57 0.60 0.98
N LEU A 195 4.87 0.00 0.03
CA LEU A 195 5.33 -1.08 -0.82
C LEU A 195 5.27 -0.64 -2.29
N SER A 196 6.35 -0.90 -3.03
CA SER A 196 6.41 -0.60 -4.46
C SER A 196 5.79 -1.77 -5.26
N ALA A 197 4.78 -1.52 -6.10
CA ALA A 197 4.05 -2.55 -6.83
C ALA A 197 4.92 -3.42 -7.75
N PRO A 198 5.99 -2.91 -8.42
CA PRO A 198 6.94 -3.74 -9.17
C PRO A 198 7.79 -4.70 -8.32
N THR A 199 7.73 -4.58 -6.99
CA THR A 199 8.49 -5.46 -6.08
C THR A 199 7.90 -6.87 -6.10
N GLY A 200 8.76 -7.89 -6.17
CA GLY A 200 8.34 -9.29 -6.16
C GLY A 200 7.69 -9.71 -4.82
N LEU A 201 6.83 -10.72 -4.87
CA LEU A 201 6.04 -11.21 -3.74
C LEU A 201 6.90 -11.51 -2.49
N ARG A 202 8.05 -12.15 -2.68
CA ARG A 202 8.94 -12.50 -1.56
C ARG A 202 9.44 -11.26 -0.83
N GLN A 203 9.93 -10.25 -1.56
CA GLN A 203 10.42 -9.01 -0.93
C GLN A 203 9.30 -8.24 -0.22
N MET A 204 8.07 -8.26 -0.75
CA MET A 204 6.92 -7.65 -0.06
C MET A 204 6.60 -8.39 1.26
N ARG A 205 6.63 -9.74 1.26
CA ARG A 205 6.46 -10.55 2.49
C ARG A 205 7.55 -10.26 3.51
N ASP A 206 8.82 -10.21 3.05
CA ASP A 206 9.97 -9.90 3.90
C ASP A 206 9.82 -8.49 4.52
N ALA A 207 9.35 -7.51 3.75
CA ALA A 207 9.08 -6.17 4.26
C ALA A 207 7.95 -6.17 5.31
N ILE A 208 6.81 -6.81 5.03
CA ILE A 208 5.70 -6.89 5.99
C ILE A 208 6.15 -7.56 7.28
N GLN A 209 6.87 -8.67 7.19
CA GLN A 209 7.37 -9.39 8.37
C GLN A 209 8.41 -8.57 9.14
N GLY A 210 9.32 -7.89 8.44
CA GLY A 210 10.38 -7.09 9.06
C GLY A 210 9.91 -5.81 9.72
N PHE A 211 8.78 -5.24 9.27
CA PHE A 211 8.17 -4.06 9.89
C PHE A 211 7.02 -4.39 10.86
N LYS A 212 6.77 -5.66 11.12
CA LYS A 212 5.65 -6.10 11.98
C LYS A 212 5.68 -5.49 13.38
N ASP A 213 6.87 -5.39 13.97
CA ASP A 213 7.10 -4.88 15.34
C ASP A 213 7.16 -3.34 15.40
N VAL A 214 7.08 -2.66 14.24
CA VAL A 214 6.96 -1.20 14.15
C VAL A 214 5.51 -0.74 14.38
N GLY A 215 4.53 -1.65 14.29
CA GLY A 215 3.13 -1.33 14.52
C GLY A 215 2.41 -0.84 13.24
N VAL A 216 2.66 -1.49 12.12
CA VAL A 216 2.01 -1.13 10.83
C VAL A 216 0.51 -1.35 10.89
N ASP A 217 -0.26 -0.30 10.57
CA ASP A 217 -1.74 -0.32 10.53
C ASP A 217 -2.30 -0.47 9.11
N ARG A 218 -1.55 0.03 8.10
CA ARG A 218 -2.00 0.14 6.72
C ARG A 218 -0.92 -0.24 5.72
N LEU A 219 -1.34 -0.73 4.56
CA LEU A 219 -0.48 -0.85 3.38
C LEU A 219 -0.77 0.31 2.40
N LEU A 220 0.28 0.86 1.81
CA LEU A 220 0.21 1.84 0.75
C LEU A 220 1.03 1.33 -0.43
N PHE A 221 0.40 1.12 -1.59
CA PHE A 221 1.11 0.66 -2.79
C PHE A 221 1.43 1.83 -3.71
N THR A 222 2.70 1.88 -4.14
CA THR A 222 3.23 2.90 -5.05
C THR A 222 3.59 2.31 -6.40
N ARG A 223 3.78 3.19 -7.41
CA ARG A 223 4.29 2.83 -8.74
C ARG A 223 3.47 1.77 -9.47
N LEU A 224 2.14 1.85 -9.35
CA LEU A 224 1.29 0.92 -10.08
C LEU A 224 1.37 1.13 -11.60
N ASP A 225 1.82 2.30 -12.05
CA ASP A 225 2.12 2.63 -13.45
C ASP A 225 3.38 1.95 -14.01
N GLU A 226 4.26 1.44 -13.14
CA GLU A 226 5.51 0.78 -13.54
C GLU A 226 5.36 -0.74 -13.70
N THR A 227 4.15 -1.30 -13.49
CA THR A 227 3.86 -2.73 -13.65
C THR A 227 2.48 -2.96 -14.23
N ASN A 228 2.30 -4.10 -14.88
CA ASN A 228 1.01 -4.65 -15.27
C ASN A 228 0.70 -5.97 -14.54
N ARG A 229 1.47 -6.29 -13.48
CA ARG A 229 1.31 -7.48 -12.66
C ARG A 229 1.03 -7.07 -11.22
N TYR A 230 -0.18 -7.29 -10.77
CA TYR A 230 -0.65 -6.87 -9.45
C TYR A 230 -0.84 -8.03 -8.47
N GLY A 231 -0.50 -9.26 -8.89
CA GLY A 231 -0.70 -10.47 -8.09
C GLY A 231 0.08 -10.47 -6.80
N ALA A 232 1.33 -9.99 -6.80
CA ALA A 232 2.14 -9.86 -5.59
C ALA A 232 1.49 -8.91 -4.57
N ALA A 233 1.02 -7.73 -5.00
CA ALA A 233 0.33 -6.77 -4.14
C ALA A 233 -0.99 -7.35 -3.58
N CYS A 234 -1.77 -8.04 -4.42
CA CYS A 234 -2.99 -8.72 -3.99
C CYS A 234 -2.71 -9.84 -2.99
N SER A 235 -1.66 -10.64 -3.23
CA SER A 235 -1.26 -11.73 -2.34
C SER A 235 -0.95 -11.21 -0.94
N VAL A 236 -0.08 -10.20 -0.83
CA VAL A 236 0.28 -9.67 0.50
C VAL A 236 -0.85 -8.93 1.18
N ALA A 237 -1.75 -8.27 0.44
CA ALA A 237 -2.93 -7.62 1.02
C ALA A 237 -3.90 -8.64 1.63
N ILE A 238 -4.03 -9.83 1.02
CA ILE A 238 -4.86 -10.92 1.54
C ILE A 238 -4.17 -11.59 2.73
N GLU A 239 -2.91 -11.97 2.57
CA GLU A 239 -2.16 -12.75 3.55
C GLU A 239 -1.89 -12.00 4.86
N SER A 240 -1.58 -10.70 4.76
CA SER A 240 -1.27 -9.89 5.94
C SER A 240 -2.50 -9.52 6.76
N SER A 241 -3.68 -9.53 6.15
CA SER A 241 -4.92 -8.98 6.75
C SER A 241 -4.79 -7.51 7.17
N ILE A 242 -3.81 -6.78 6.62
CA ILE A 242 -3.62 -5.35 6.84
C ILE A 242 -4.42 -4.59 5.79
N SER A 243 -5.20 -3.59 6.21
CA SER A 243 -5.99 -2.76 5.31
C SER A 243 -5.12 -1.99 4.32
N VAL A 244 -5.54 -1.91 3.06
CA VAL A 244 -4.90 -1.04 2.06
C VAL A 244 -5.51 0.34 2.13
N SER A 245 -4.68 1.37 2.32
CA SER A 245 -5.14 2.76 2.46
C SER A 245 -5.17 3.50 1.14
N TYR A 246 -4.04 3.55 0.45
CA TYR A 246 -3.86 4.32 -0.77
C TYR A 246 -3.09 3.57 -1.83
N LEU A 247 -3.35 3.97 -3.08
CA LEU A 247 -2.63 3.53 -4.28
C LEU A 247 -2.09 4.75 -5.01
N THR A 248 -0.86 4.67 -5.56
CA THR A 248 -0.32 5.71 -6.45
C THR A 248 0.03 5.13 -7.81
N ASN A 249 -0.31 5.87 -8.87
CA ASN A 249 -0.29 5.40 -10.25
C ASN A 249 0.45 6.35 -11.22
N SER A 250 1.32 7.22 -10.72
CA SER A 250 2.20 8.04 -11.57
C SER A 250 3.34 8.64 -10.78
N ARG A 251 4.25 9.33 -11.50
CA ARG A 251 5.34 10.12 -10.89
C ARG A 251 4.95 11.57 -10.62
N MET A 252 3.78 12.01 -11.06
CA MET A 252 3.32 13.40 -10.93
C MET A 252 2.97 13.75 -9.48
N VAL A 253 3.39 14.94 -9.04
CA VAL A 253 3.00 15.58 -7.79
C VAL A 253 2.65 17.04 -8.13
N PRO A 254 1.48 17.55 -7.76
CA PRO A 254 0.34 16.88 -7.12
C PRO A 254 -0.42 15.96 -8.08
N GLY A 255 -1.04 14.93 -7.57
CA GLY A 255 -1.94 14.05 -8.34
C GLY A 255 -1.72 12.56 -8.09
N ASP A 256 -2.61 11.77 -8.63
CA ASP A 256 -2.54 10.30 -8.73
C ASP A 256 -2.26 9.55 -7.41
N ILE A 257 -2.93 9.95 -6.35
CA ILE A 257 -3.12 9.17 -5.15
C ILE A 257 -4.61 8.94 -4.94
N TYR A 258 -4.99 7.68 -4.75
CA TYR A 258 -6.37 7.27 -4.63
C TYR A 258 -6.56 6.53 -3.31
N ALA A 259 -7.60 6.88 -2.56
CA ALA A 259 -8.10 6.02 -1.51
C ALA A 259 -8.51 4.68 -2.12
N THR A 260 -8.11 3.58 -1.51
CA THR A 260 -8.39 2.26 -2.06
C THR A 260 -9.87 1.93 -1.88
N GLU A 261 -10.55 1.56 -2.97
CA GLU A 261 -11.87 0.95 -2.94
C GLU A 261 -11.77 -0.58 -2.80
N PRO A 262 -12.77 -1.26 -2.22
CA PRO A 262 -12.70 -2.68 -1.92
C PRO A 262 -12.26 -3.57 -3.09
N ALA A 263 -12.72 -3.27 -4.30
CA ALA A 263 -12.47 -4.09 -5.48
C ALA A 263 -11.28 -3.62 -6.34
N THR A 264 -10.61 -2.52 -6.01
CA THR A 264 -9.63 -1.91 -6.93
C THR A 264 -8.45 -2.84 -7.24
N LEU A 265 -7.78 -3.38 -6.22
CA LEU A 265 -6.67 -4.31 -6.43
C LEU A 265 -7.12 -5.62 -7.05
N SER A 266 -8.26 -6.18 -6.60
CA SER A 266 -8.81 -7.42 -7.15
C SER A 266 -9.20 -7.28 -8.62
N LYS A 267 -9.77 -6.14 -9.03
CA LYS A 267 -10.06 -5.84 -10.44
C LYS A 267 -8.79 -5.72 -11.28
N ALA A 268 -7.74 -5.11 -10.73
CA ALA A 268 -6.47 -4.93 -11.43
C ALA A 268 -5.84 -6.26 -11.88
N LEU A 269 -5.99 -7.34 -11.12
CA LEU A 269 -5.55 -8.69 -11.49
C LEU A 269 -6.10 -9.16 -12.85
N PHE A 270 -7.30 -8.71 -13.22
CA PHE A 270 -8.00 -9.23 -14.38
C PHE A 270 -8.10 -8.23 -15.54
N VAL A 271 -7.90 -6.94 -15.27
CA VAL A 271 -8.04 -5.87 -16.26
C VAL A 271 -6.69 -5.36 -16.76
N ARG A 272 -5.60 -5.69 -16.07
CA ARG A 272 -4.20 -5.29 -16.36
C ARG A 272 -3.97 -3.78 -16.48
N THR A 273 -4.94 -2.98 -16.12
CA THR A 273 -4.84 -1.52 -16.07
C THR A 273 -5.66 -1.00 -14.92
N LEU A 274 -5.02 -0.29 -14.01
CA LEU A 274 -5.70 0.62 -13.11
C LEU A 274 -5.89 1.92 -13.90
N ASN A 275 -6.84 1.95 -14.84
CA ASN A 275 -7.26 3.21 -15.40
C ASN A 275 -7.87 4.00 -14.26
N GLY A 276 -7.18 5.07 -13.86
CA GLY A 276 -7.77 6.03 -12.97
C GLY A 276 -9.15 6.39 -13.52
N THR A 277 -10.18 6.09 -12.74
CA THR A 277 -11.45 6.75 -12.91
C THR A 277 -11.20 8.20 -12.51
N ALA A 278 -10.62 8.98 -13.46
CA ALA A 278 -10.74 10.41 -13.43
C ALA A 278 -12.26 10.66 -13.41
N GLY A 279 -12.74 11.12 -12.27
CA GLY A 279 -14.14 11.49 -12.12
C GLY A 279 -14.53 12.44 -13.23
N SER A 280 -15.53 12.06 -13.96
CA SER A 280 -16.39 12.96 -14.72
C SER A 280 -17.31 13.69 -13.77
#